data_ecc4c899f7dd124fb8bc4a6e6f5d1a7a
#
_entry.id   ecc4c899f7dd124fb8bc4a6e6f5d1a7a
#
_cell.length_a   1.000
_cell.length_b   1.000
_cell.length_c   1.000
_cell.angle_alpha   90.00
_cell.angle_beta   90.00
_cell.angle_gamma   90.00
#
_symmetry.space_group_name_H-M   'P 1'
#
loop_
_entity.id
_entity.type
_entity.pdbx_description
1 polymer ?
#
loop_
_entity_poly.entity_id
_entity_poly.type
_entity_poly.pdbx_seq_one_letter_code
_entity_poly.pdbx_strand_id
1 'polypeptide(L)'
;LFRRKLPGSIMLAAYDIPMTAQELSVELGVAMPYLEEELAILVKAGVLLKTGEKYRTNLVILTGDYEQDFDRRTKNFYKATADALYEDAAELLPPLRKLSFEGNNSNDNSLLWLLLNITMVQGWCLANEASPMSEPKNLPLGGCGFLFGHNNNYTYRHFSGVCMDNWNAARSAWFTAVNYIVIEPCQRFLHEKFDRRTEAMCAAMRGEKADERNGTIPELIAGGFIRCTDGVLKARFPVFDESTFSAVTALLKGMTEKASALMIEISDMGEKLLREYVPDSVKDQCSDIAKIHHRLNTMAFLMESLVSDGKLTVPHEPTPLGVYGVKA
;
A
#
# COMPACT_ATOMS: atom_id res chain seq x y z
N LEU A 1 13.97 5.87 14.82
CA LEU A 1 14.85 6.85 14.20
C LEU A 1 14.06 8.12 13.81
N PHE A 2 13.01 8.03 13.03
CA PHE A 2 12.29 9.16 12.41
C PHE A 2 11.11 9.73 13.24
N ARG A 3 10.95 9.32 14.50
CA ARG A 3 9.95 9.94 15.41
C ARG A 3 10.33 11.34 15.88
N ARG A 4 11.62 11.68 15.80
CA ARG A 4 12.17 12.99 16.16
C ARG A 4 12.32 13.86 14.92
N LYS A 5 12.20 15.18 15.05
CA LYS A 5 12.29 16.12 13.91
C LYS A 5 13.71 16.29 13.39
N LEU A 6 14.72 16.27 14.26
CA LEU A 6 16.11 16.56 13.90
C LEU A 6 16.67 15.63 12.80
N PRO A 7 16.49 14.30 12.82
CA PRO A 7 16.90 13.44 11.72
C PRO A 7 16.38 13.88 10.35
N GLY A 8 15.09 14.18 10.26
CA GLY A 8 14.47 14.67 9.03
C GLY A 8 15.05 15.99 8.55
N SER A 9 15.27 16.93 9.49
CA SER A 9 15.86 18.25 9.17
C SER A 9 17.30 18.12 8.67
N ILE A 10 18.12 17.25 9.26
CA ILE A 10 19.49 16.97 8.80
C ILE A 10 19.46 16.42 7.36
N MET A 11 18.60 15.43 7.11
CA MET A 11 18.49 14.82 5.79
C MET A 11 18.02 15.81 4.72
N LEU A 12 17.07 16.69 5.03
CA LEU A 12 16.64 17.74 4.11
C LEU A 12 17.75 18.75 3.83
N ALA A 13 18.46 19.22 4.87
CA ALA A 13 19.54 20.19 4.71
C ALA A 13 20.72 19.64 3.88
N ALA A 14 21.05 18.35 4.05
CA ALA A 14 22.14 17.69 3.32
C ALA A 14 21.66 16.94 2.05
N TYR A 15 20.49 17.27 1.52
CA TYR A 15 19.90 16.55 0.36
C TYR A 15 20.53 16.99 -0.94
N ASP A 16 20.42 18.26 -1.28
CA ASP A 16 20.90 18.77 -2.56
C ASP A 16 22.41 19.05 -2.55
N ILE A 17 22.94 19.54 -1.44
CA ILE A 17 24.34 19.93 -1.29
C ILE A 17 24.97 19.24 -0.08
N PRO A 18 26.08 18.50 -0.26
CA PRO A 18 26.80 17.92 0.88
C PRO A 18 27.32 18.98 1.84
N MET A 19 27.03 18.85 3.14
CA MET A 19 27.35 19.81 4.19
C MET A 19 28.28 19.19 5.25
N THR A 20 29.15 20.01 5.82
CA THR A 20 29.94 19.66 7.02
C THR A 20 29.06 19.70 8.27
N ALA A 21 29.52 19.07 9.36
CA ALA A 21 28.82 19.16 10.65
C ALA A 21 28.68 20.62 11.13
N GLN A 22 29.71 21.46 10.90
CA GLN A 22 29.66 22.88 11.26
C GLN A 22 28.59 23.65 10.46
N GLU A 23 28.50 23.41 9.15
CA GLU A 23 27.46 24.03 8.29
C GLU A 23 26.05 23.59 8.73
N LEU A 24 25.87 22.29 9.00
CA LEU A 24 24.60 21.75 9.51
C LEU A 24 24.23 22.33 10.90
N SER A 25 25.22 22.49 11.78
CA SER A 25 25.01 23.11 13.09
C SER A 25 24.47 24.53 12.98
N VAL A 26 25.05 25.31 12.08
CA VAL A 26 24.63 26.70 11.82
C VAL A 26 23.25 26.74 11.17
N GLU A 27 23.04 25.95 10.11
CA GLU A 27 21.79 25.89 9.35
C GLU A 27 20.58 25.48 10.21
N LEU A 28 20.78 24.48 11.07
CA LEU A 28 19.71 23.92 11.89
C LEU A 28 19.60 24.56 13.28
N GLY A 29 20.56 25.42 13.68
CA GLY A 29 20.61 26.01 15.02
C GLY A 29 20.79 24.97 16.12
N VAL A 30 21.51 23.87 15.86
CA VAL A 30 21.73 22.77 16.80
C VAL A 30 23.17 22.76 17.28
N ALA A 31 23.37 22.66 18.57
CA ALA A 31 24.72 22.60 19.15
C ALA A 31 25.48 21.34 18.69
N MET A 32 26.76 21.50 18.35
CA MET A 32 27.63 20.47 17.77
C MET A 32 27.56 19.11 18.47
N PRO A 33 27.63 18.97 19.80
CA PRO A 33 27.63 17.65 20.43
C PRO A 33 26.36 16.82 20.12
N TYR A 34 25.19 17.47 20.10
CA TYR A 34 23.93 16.80 19.78
C TYR A 34 23.84 16.46 18.31
N LEU A 35 24.37 17.34 17.45
CA LEU A 35 24.38 17.12 16.01
C LEU A 35 25.30 15.95 15.64
N GLU A 36 26.51 15.89 16.21
CA GLU A 36 27.48 14.82 15.96
C GLU A 36 26.96 13.45 16.37
N GLU A 37 26.26 13.36 17.50
CA GLU A 37 25.60 12.12 17.92
C GLU A 37 24.55 11.67 16.90
N GLU A 38 23.71 12.61 16.44
CA GLU A 38 22.67 12.30 15.46
C GLU A 38 23.25 11.92 14.08
N LEU A 39 24.28 12.62 13.64
CA LEU A 39 25.00 12.31 12.39
C LEU A 39 25.60 10.90 12.43
N ALA A 40 26.19 10.50 13.55
CA ALA A 40 26.73 9.15 13.71
C ALA A 40 25.62 8.07 13.60
N ILE A 41 24.46 8.32 14.18
CA ILE A 41 23.28 7.42 14.10
C ILE A 41 22.80 7.31 12.66
N LEU A 42 22.67 8.43 11.95
CA LEU A 42 22.17 8.46 10.57
C LEU A 42 23.14 7.80 9.57
N VAL A 43 24.45 7.98 9.77
CA VAL A 43 25.48 7.30 8.97
C VAL A 43 25.44 5.80 9.24
N LYS A 44 25.34 5.37 10.50
CA LYS A 44 25.20 3.96 10.87
C LYS A 44 23.93 3.34 10.26
N ALA A 45 22.87 4.13 10.17
CA ALA A 45 21.60 3.71 9.54
C ALA A 45 21.68 3.66 8.00
N GLY A 46 22.76 4.13 7.38
CA GLY A 46 22.94 4.14 5.93
C GLY A 46 22.09 5.17 5.18
N VAL A 47 21.36 6.04 5.91
CA VAL A 47 20.52 7.11 5.34
C VAL A 47 21.30 8.40 5.09
N LEU A 48 22.48 8.50 5.65
CA LEU A 48 23.44 9.58 5.44
C LEU A 48 24.80 8.97 5.06
N LEU A 49 25.46 9.51 4.05
CA LEU A 49 26.84 9.17 3.69
C LEU A 49 27.79 10.24 4.18
N LYS A 50 28.93 9.84 4.73
CA LYS A 50 30.04 10.73 5.07
C LYS A 50 31.16 10.54 4.06
N THR A 51 31.57 11.63 3.40
CA THR A 51 32.72 11.65 2.49
C THR A 51 33.66 12.78 2.89
N GLY A 52 34.81 12.42 3.44
CA GLY A 52 35.69 13.39 4.11
C GLY A 52 34.97 13.99 5.32
N GLU A 53 34.86 15.31 5.36
CA GLU A 53 34.14 16.04 6.43
C GLU A 53 32.68 16.34 6.09
N LYS A 54 32.21 16.02 4.89
CA LYS A 54 30.87 16.33 4.41
C LYS A 54 29.92 15.16 4.53
N TYR A 55 28.67 15.47 4.85
CA TYR A 55 27.54 14.57 4.95
C TYR A 55 26.58 14.81 3.79
N ARG A 56 26.00 13.75 3.25
CA ARG A 56 25.03 13.78 2.15
C ARG A 56 23.93 12.76 2.38
N THR A 57 22.70 13.13 2.11
CA THR A 57 21.56 12.20 2.18
C THR A 57 21.65 11.11 1.12
N ASN A 58 21.41 9.87 1.53
CA ASN A 58 21.56 8.65 0.73
C ASN A 58 20.23 7.93 0.50
N LEU A 59 19.16 8.67 0.37
CA LEU A 59 17.85 8.13 0.03
C LEU A 59 17.07 9.16 -0.80
N VAL A 60 16.15 8.67 -1.61
CA VAL A 60 15.21 9.52 -2.35
C VAL A 60 14.26 10.20 -1.37
N ILE A 61 14.05 11.50 -1.53
CA ILE A 61 13.02 12.27 -0.83
C ILE A 61 12.00 12.74 -1.88
N LEU A 62 10.77 12.28 -1.75
CA LEU A 62 9.65 12.74 -2.55
C LEU A 62 9.21 14.11 -2.02
N THR A 63 9.40 15.14 -2.83
CA THR A 63 9.07 16.53 -2.47
C THR A 63 7.63 16.87 -2.87
N GLY A 64 7.06 17.88 -2.22
CA GLY A 64 5.71 18.36 -2.57
C GLY A 64 5.60 18.85 -4.02
N ASP A 65 6.66 19.46 -4.55
CA ASP A 65 6.69 19.93 -5.94
C ASP A 65 6.67 18.75 -6.92
N TYR A 66 7.43 17.70 -6.63
CA TYR A 66 7.39 16.45 -7.39
C TYR A 66 5.99 15.84 -7.40
N GLU A 67 5.38 15.67 -6.22
CA GLU A 67 4.06 15.05 -6.09
C GLU A 67 2.98 15.85 -6.83
N GLN A 68 3.00 17.17 -6.74
CA GLN A 68 2.06 18.04 -7.45
C GLN A 68 2.22 17.96 -8.97
N ASP A 69 3.46 17.94 -9.46
CA ASP A 69 3.72 17.83 -10.90
C ASP A 69 3.33 16.44 -11.42
N PHE A 70 3.61 15.41 -10.65
CA PHE A 70 3.20 14.05 -10.96
C PHE A 70 1.67 13.91 -11.04
N ASP A 71 0.94 14.37 -10.02
CA ASP A 71 -0.53 14.33 -9.98
C ASP A 71 -1.14 15.06 -11.18
N ARG A 72 -0.61 16.23 -11.50
CA ARG A 72 -1.09 17.01 -12.64
C ARG A 72 -0.93 16.26 -13.98
N ARG A 73 0.18 15.53 -14.15
CA ARG A 73 0.47 14.77 -15.39
C ARG A 73 -0.33 13.48 -15.49
N THR A 74 -0.68 12.86 -14.37
CA THR A 74 -1.25 11.50 -14.33
C THR A 74 -2.76 11.46 -14.09
N LYS A 75 -3.36 12.52 -13.58
CA LYS A 75 -4.78 12.60 -13.22
C LYS A 75 -5.73 12.08 -14.31
N ASN A 76 -5.50 12.44 -15.57
CA ASN A 76 -6.39 12.03 -16.67
C ASN A 76 -6.24 10.55 -17.00
N PHE A 77 -5.03 9.99 -16.85
CA PHE A 77 -4.79 8.55 -17.04
C PHE A 77 -5.53 7.74 -15.98
N TYR A 78 -5.44 8.13 -14.72
CA TYR A 78 -6.18 7.49 -13.64
C TYR A 78 -7.67 7.50 -13.89
N LYS A 79 -8.23 8.67 -14.24
CA LYS A 79 -9.67 8.80 -14.48
C LYS A 79 -10.14 7.93 -15.63
N ALA A 80 -9.49 7.99 -16.77
CA ALA A 80 -9.87 7.22 -17.95
C ALA A 80 -9.82 5.70 -17.69
N THR A 81 -8.79 5.24 -16.99
CA THR A 81 -8.66 3.81 -16.66
C THR A 81 -9.65 3.40 -15.58
N ALA A 82 -9.90 4.23 -14.58
CA ALA A 82 -10.91 3.95 -13.55
C ALA A 82 -12.30 3.78 -14.18
N ASP A 83 -12.67 4.67 -15.08
CA ASP A 83 -13.95 4.61 -15.80
C ASP A 83 -14.07 3.31 -16.62
N ALA A 84 -13.04 2.96 -17.39
CA ALA A 84 -13.03 1.74 -18.19
C ALA A 84 -13.08 0.46 -17.33
N LEU A 85 -12.34 0.41 -16.20
CA LEU A 85 -12.36 -0.73 -15.30
C LEU A 85 -13.70 -0.86 -14.57
N TYR A 86 -14.37 0.26 -14.26
CA TYR A 86 -15.70 0.23 -13.68
C TYR A 86 -16.74 -0.34 -14.64
N GLU A 87 -16.70 0.06 -15.91
CA GLU A 87 -17.59 -0.45 -16.95
C GLU A 87 -17.38 -1.96 -17.18
N ASP A 88 -16.12 -2.38 -17.31
CA ASP A 88 -15.79 -3.81 -17.41
C ASP A 88 -16.29 -4.59 -16.17
N ALA A 89 -16.11 -4.05 -14.94
CA ALA A 89 -16.57 -4.69 -13.71
C ALA A 89 -18.09 -4.82 -13.67
N ALA A 90 -18.83 -3.82 -14.12
CA ALA A 90 -20.29 -3.84 -14.17
C ALA A 90 -20.80 -4.94 -15.12
N GLU A 91 -20.14 -5.13 -16.25
CA GLU A 91 -20.46 -6.21 -17.20
C GLU A 91 -20.20 -7.61 -16.63
N LEU A 92 -19.27 -7.72 -15.67
CA LEU A 92 -18.92 -8.99 -15.03
C LEU A 92 -19.80 -9.35 -13.82
N LEU A 93 -20.70 -8.49 -13.36
CA LEU A 93 -21.62 -8.81 -12.25
C LEU A 93 -22.51 -10.04 -12.55
N PRO A 94 -23.17 -10.17 -13.73
CA PRO A 94 -23.99 -11.34 -14.01
C PRO A 94 -23.22 -12.67 -14.04
N PRO A 95 -22.06 -12.80 -14.68
CA PRO A 95 -21.26 -14.03 -14.59
C PRO A 95 -20.70 -14.29 -13.19
N LEU A 96 -20.28 -13.26 -12.43
CA LEU A 96 -19.82 -13.41 -11.04
C LEU A 96 -20.92 -14.02 -10.15
N ARG A 97 -22.16 -13.54 -10.28
CA ARG A 97 -23.29 -14.04 -9.50
C ARG A 97 -23.65 -15.50 -9.76
N LYS A 98 -23.14 -16.11 -10.85
CA LYS A 98 -23.30 -17.55 -11.12
C LYS A 98 -22.29 -18.42 -10.37
N LEU A 99 -21.23 -17.81 -9.84
CA LEU A 99 -20.23 -18.52 -9.04
C LEU A 99 -20.72 -18.66 -7.59
N SER A 100 -20.35 -19.74 -6.93
CA SER A 100 -20.73 -20.02 -5.54
C SER A 100 -19.60 -19.63 -4.59
N PHE A 101 -19.79 -18.56 -3.81
CA PHE A 101 -18.84 -18.14 -2.76
C PHE A 101 -19.57 -17.38 -1.64
N GLU A 102 -18.92 -17.29 -0.48
CA GLU A 102 -19.48 -16.52 0.63
C GLU A 102 -19.46 -15.02 0.31
N GLY A 103 -20.61 -14.36 0.34
CA GLY A 103 -20.76 -12.96 -0.06
C GLY A 103 -21.30 -12.72 -1.47
N ASN A 104 -21.54 -13.78 -2.24
CA ASN A 104 -22.12 -13.68 -3.60
C ASN A 104 -23.47 -12.93 -3.65
N ASN A 105 -24.26 -12.99 -2.57
CA ASN A 105 -25.55 -12.31 -2.45
C ASN A 105 -25.45 -10.84 -2.01
N SER A 106 -24.24 -10.29 -1.92
CA SER A 106 -24.02 -8.88 -1.64
C SER A 106 -24.61 -7.98 -2.73
N ASN A 107 -24.87 -6.70 -2.39
CA ASN A 107 -25.34 -5.72 -3.38
C ASN A 107 -24.28 -5.45 -4.45
N ASP A 108 -24.70 -4.87 -5.57
CA ASP A 108 -23.83 -4.61 -6.71
C ASP A 108 -22.62 -3.72 -6.35
N ASN A 109 -22.82 -2.70 -5.52
CA ASN A 109 -21.73 -1.86 -5.09
C ASN A 109 -20.62 -2.66 -4.36
N SER A 110 -21.00 -3.55 -3.44
CA SER A 110 -20.03 -4.41 -2.74
C SER A 110 -19.31 -5.38 -3.68
N LEU A 111 -20.01 -5.92 -4.69
CA LEU A 111 -19.41 -6.79 -5.68
C LEU A 111 -18.50 -6.02 -6.66
N LEU A 112 -18.84 -4.79 -7.02
CA LEU A 112 -17.95 -3.90 -7.80
C LEU A 112 -16.67 -3.59 -7.05
N TRP A 113 -16.77 -3.24 -5.75
CA TRP A 113 -15.61 -3.09 -4.88
C TRP A 113 -14.73 -4.35 -4.89
N LEU A 114 -15.34 -5.52 -4.77
CA LEU A 114 -14.65 -6.81 -4.79
C LEU A 114 -13.89 -7.04 -6.10
N LEU A 115 -14.58 -6.92 -7.26
CA LEU A 115 -13.99 -7.14 -8.58
C LEU A 115 -12.82 -6.19 -8.83
N LEU A 116 -13.00 -4.90 -8.53
CA LEU A 116 -11.96 -3.89 -8.68
C LEU A 116 -10.79 -4.16 -7.73
N ASN A 117 -11.06 -4.53 -6.48
CA ASN A 117 -10.01 -4.85 -5.53
C ASN A 117 -9.16 -6.05 -5.97
N ILE A 118 -9.79 -7.14 -6.40
CA ILE A 118 -9.05 -8.30 -6.93
C ILE A 118 -8.24 -7.88 -8.17
N THR A 119 -8.84 -7.14 -9.10
CA THR A 119 -8.18 -6.62 -10.31
C THR A 119 -6.93 -5.81 -9.97
N MET A 120 -7.02 -4.89 -8.98
CA MET A 120 -5.89 -4.06 -8.60
C MET A 120 -4.75 -4.88 -8.00
N VAL A 121 -5.07 -5.84 -7.12
CA VAL A 121 -4.07 -6.72 -6.50
C VAL A 121 -3.39 -7.60 -7.53
N GLN A 122 -4.17 -8.25 -8.40
CA GLN A 122 -3.63 -9.10 -9.47
C GLN A 122 -2.85 -8.26 -10.49
N GLY A 123 -3.33 -7.07 -10.84
CA GLY A 123 -2.63 -6.12 -11.71
C GLY A 123 -1.28 -5.69 -11.14
N TRP A 124 -1.20 -5.46 -9.83
CA TRP A 124 0.06 -5.16 -9.15
C TRP A 124 1.03 -6.34 -9.19
N CYS A 125 0.57 -7.57 -8.96
CA CYS A 125 1.39 -8.76 -9.09
C CYS A 125 1.93 -8.89 -10.52
N LEU A 126 1.06 -8.80 -11.53
CA LEU A 126 1.44 -8.90 -12.93
C LEU A 126 2.41 -7.79 -13.37
N ALA A 127 2.22 -6.55 -12.88
CA ALA A 127 3.13 -5.44 -13.15
C ALA A 127 4.53 -5.69 -12.55
N ASN A 128 4.61 -6.29 -11.37
CA ASN A 128 5.89 -6.64 -10.74
C ASN A 128 6.58 -7.83 -11.41
N GLU A 129 5.84 -8.76 -11.99
CA GLU A 129 6.40 -9.85 -12.80
C GLU A 129 6.96 -9.32 -14.12
N ALA A 130 6.21 -8.44 -14.81
CA ALA A 130 6.59 -7.89 -16.11
C ALA A 130 7.73 -6.85 -16.02
N SER A 131 7.78 -6.08 -14.94
CA SER A 131 8.78 -5.05 -14.67
C SER A 131 9.20 -5.12 -13.21
N PRO A 132 10.07 -6.08 -12.84
CA PRO A 132 10.42 -6.32 -11.44
C PRO A 132 11.21 -5.15 -10.84
N MET A 133 11.11 -5.01 -9.53
CA MET A 133 12.03 -4.20 -8.74
C MET A 133 13.35 -4.95 -8.55
N SER A 134 14.41 -4.23 -8.22
CA SER A 134 15.65 -4.85 -7.77
C SER A 134 15.43 -5.63 -6.47
N GLU A 135 16.37 -6.51 -6.12
CA GLU A 135 16.31 -7.18 -4.83
C GLU A 135 16.37 -6.16 -3.68
N PRO A 136 15.48 -6.29 -2.67
CA PRO A 136 15.48 -5.40 -1.53
C PRO A 136 16.84 -5.45 -0.80
N LYS A 137 17.41 -4.28 -0.53
CA LYS A 137 18.70 -4.19 0.18
C LYS A 137 18.53 -4.50 1.66
N ASN A 138 19.51 -5.17 2.26
CA ASN A 138 19.59 -5.28 3.71
C ASN A 138 19.75 -3.89 4.34
N LEU A 139 18.87 -3.57 5.28
CA LEU A 139 18.92 -2.29 5.97
C LEU A 139 19.87 -2.39 7.19
N PRO A 140 20.73 -1.39 7.42
CA PRO A 140 21.73 -1.44 8.51
C PRO A 140 21.14 -1.59 9.91
N LEU A 141 19.87 -1.23 10.09
CA LEU A 141 19.14 -1.36 11.36
C LEU A 141 18.32 -2.65 11.48
N GLY A 142 18.49 -3.56 10.53
CA GLY A 142 17.78 -4.83 10.46
C GLY A 142 16.62 -4.80 9.45
N GLY A 143 16.26 -5.99 8.95
CA GLY A 143 15.28 -6.15 7.87
C GLY A 143 15.86 -5.91 6.48
N CYS A 144 15.02 -6.04 5.46
CA CYS A 144 15.33 -5.71 4.07
C CYS A 144 14.19 -4.87 3.47
N GLY A 145 14.51 -4.01 2.52
CA GLY A 145 13.48 -3.17 1.89
C GLY A 145 14.06 -2.01 1.10
N PHE A 146 13.15 -1.18 0.63
CA PHE A 146 13.46 0.11 0.00
C PHE A 146 13.14 1.22 0.99
N LEU A 147 14.06 2.17 1.10
CA LEU A 147 13.93 3.30 2.03
C LEU A 147 13.85 4.61 1.23
N PHE A 148 12.82 5.38 1.46
CA PHE A 148 12.65 6.72 0.91
C PHE A 148 11.92 7.61 1.92
N GLY A 149 11.98 8.92 1.71
CA GLY A 149 11.35 9.90 2.57
C GLY A 149 10.30 10.73 1.83
N HIS A 150 9.42 11.39 2.59
CA HIS A 150 8.56 12.46 2.09
C HIS A 150 8.89 13.74 2.84
N ASN A 151 8.94 14.87 2.15
CA ASN A 151 8.84 16.13 2.86
C ASN A 151 7.35 16.47 3.08
N ASN A 152 7.01 16.88 4.30
CA ASN A 152 5.62 17.10 4.72
C ASN A 152 4.99 18.39 4.17
N ASN A 153 5.56 19.01 3.13
CA ASN A 153 5.02 20.23 2.50
C ASN A 153 3.82 19.94 1.60
N TYR A 154 3.55 18.67 1.33
CA TYR A 154 2.39 18.20 0.58
C TYR A 154 1.62 17.20 1.44
N THR A 155 0.31 17.44 1.59
CA THR A 155 -0.55 16.47 2.27
C THR A 155 -0.79 15.31 1.34
N TYR A 156 -0.04 14.26 1.52
CA TYR A 156 -0.21 13.02 0.79
C TYR A 156 -1.58 12.43 1.13
N ARG A 157 -2.48 12.43 0.15
CA ARG A 157 -3.87 12.00 0.35
C ARG A 157 -4.08 10.52 0.13
N HIS A 158 -3.09 9.83 -0.46
CA HIS A 158 -3.29 8.51 -1.00
C HIS A 158 -2.27 7.55 -0.40
N PHE A 159 -2.65 6.88 0.65
CA PHE A 159 -1.92 5.72 1.13
C PHE A 159 -2.78 4.49 0.94
N SER A 160 -2.40 3.62 0.02
CA SER A 160 -2.88 2.26 0.00
C SER A 160 -1.81 1.34 0.57
N GLY A 161 -2.15 0.58 1.58
CA GLY A 161 -1.38 -0.55 2.03
C GLY A 161 -2.01 -1.81 1.51
N VAL A 162 -1.26 -2.66 0.83
CA VAL A 162 -1.70 -4.02 0.53
C VAL A 162 -1.11 -4.92 1.59
N CYS A 163 -1.98 -5.53 2.38
CA CYS A 163 -1.61 -6.62 3.26
C CYS A 163 -2.00 -7.92 2.54
N MET A 164 -1.03 -8.55 1.90
CA MET A 164 -1.19 -9.90 1.38
C MET A 164 -0.59 -10.84 2.40
N ASP A 165 -1.43 -11.66 3.02
CA ASP A 165 -0.97 -12.66 3.94
C ASP A 165 -1.14 -14.06 3.36
N ASN A 166 -0.04 -14.60 2.88
CA ASN A 166 0.11 -16.03 2.62
C ASN A 166 0.42 -16.76 3.93
N TRP A 167 -0.34 -16.45 4.98
CA TRP A 167 -0.03 -16.96 6.29
C TRP A 167 -0.27 -18.46 6.37
N ASN A 168 0.84 -19.15 6.25
CA ASN A 168 1.00 -20.56 6.55
C ASN A 168 0.30 -21.52 5.57
N ALA A 169 1.04 -21.98 4.57
CA ALA A 169 0.63 -23.10 3.72
C ALA A 169 0.10 -24.31 4.53
N ALA A 170 0.44 -24.42 5.83
CA ALA A 170 -0.08 -25.42 6.74
C ALA A 170 -1.52 -25.16 7.23
N ARG A 171 -2.07 -23.95 7.05
CA ARG A 171 -3.43 -23.61 7.54
C ARG A 171 -4.48 -23.41 6.44
N SER A 172 -4.12 -23.61 5.18
CA SER A 172 -5.05 -23.68 4.05
C SER A 172 -6.00 -22.48 3.88
N ALA A 173 -5.57 -21.26 4.25
CA ALA A 173 -6.35 -20.05 4.02
C ALA A 173 -5.46 -18.82 3.97
N TRP A 174 -5.77 -17.87 3.09
CA TRP A 174 -5.15 -16.56 3.01
C TRP A 174 -6.18 -15.48 2.74
N PHE A 175 -5.90 -14.26 3.08
CA PHE A 175 -6.74 -13.11 2.73
C PHE A 175 -5.89 -11.94 2.23
N THR A 176 -6.55 -11.07 1.49
CA THR A 176 -5.99 -9.80 1.05
C THR A 176 -6.82 -8.67 1.64
N ALA A 177 -6.15 -7.68 2.18
CA ALA A 177 -6.77 -6.45 2.64
C ALA A 177 -6.04 -5.26 2.02
N VAL A 178 -6.79 -4.39 1.35
CA VAL A 178 -6.28 -3.14 0.78
C VAL A 178 -6.84 -1.98 1.58
N ASN A 179 -5.96 -1.15 2.11
CA ASN A 179 -6.34 0.08 2.81
C ASN A 179 -6.56 1.19 1.79
N TYR A 180 -7.78 1.68 1.71
CA TYR A 180 -8.12 2.90 0.96
C TYR A 180 -8.45 4.02 1.95
N ILE A 181 -7.92 5.22 1.74
CA ILE A 181 -8.22 6.38 2.61
C ILE A 181 -9.71 6.66 2.66
N VAL A 182 -10.41 6.46 1.54
CA VAL A 182 -11.85 6.67 1.45
C VAL A 182 -12.69 5.73 2.32
N ILE A 183 -12.10 4.64 2.86
CA ILE A 183 -12.80 3.64 3.68
C ILE A 183 -12.39 3.71 5.16
N GLU A 184 -11.61 4.70 5.57
CA GLU A 184 -11.26 4.87 7.00
C GLU A 184 -12.50 5.00 7.90
N PRO A 185 -12.47 4.45 9.11
CA PRO A 185 -11.32 3.99 9.91
C PRO A 185 -11.17 2.46 9.99
N CYS A 186 -11.99 1.66 9.29
CA CYS A 186 -12.11 0.23 9.53
C CYS A 186 -10.82 -0.56 9.26
N GLN A 187 -10.01 -0.15 8.31
CA GLN A 187 -8.87 -0.97 7.86
C GLN A 187 -7.54 -0.68 8.58
N ARG A 188 -7.38 0.47 9.23
CA ARG A 188 -6.18 0.75 10.05
C ARG A 188 -5.94 -0.30 11.13
N PHE A 189 -6.98 -0.93 11.60
CA PHE A 189 -6.88 -1.98 12.60
C PHE A 189 -6.12 -3.23 12.14
N LEU A 190 -6.05 -3.52 10.84
CA LEU A 190 -5.38 -4.72 10.35
C LEU A 190 -3.85 -4.66 10.49
N HIS A 191 -3.26 -3.45 10.46
CA HIS A 191 -1.80 -3.30 10.54
C HIS A 191 -1.21 -3.37 11.95
N GLU A 192 -2.03 -3.16 12.98
CA GLU A 192 -1.60 -3.31 14.36
C GLU A 192 -1.90 -4.72 14.88
N LYS A 193 -0.97 -5.35 15.58
CA LYS A 193 -1.12 -6.71 16.14
C LYS A 193 -1.45 -7.77 15.07
N PHE A 194 -0.78 -7.67 13.94
CA PHE A 194 -1.05 -8.42 12.72
C PHE A 194 -1.26 -9.93 12.95
N ASP A 195 -0.35 -10.62 13.63
CA ASP A 195 -0.41 -12.07 13.83
C ASP A 195 -1.73 -12.57 14.43
N ARG A 196 -2.20 -11.93 15.51
CA ARG A 196 -3.42 -12.36 16.21
C ARG A 196 -4.69 -12.02 15.44
N ARG A 197 -4.69 -10.90 14.71
CA ARG A 197 -5.81 -10.51 13.86
C ARG A 197 -5.93 -11.45 12.67
N THR A 198 -4.82 -11.80 12.06
CA THR A 198 -4.75 -12.78 10.98
C THR A 198 -5.29 -14.15 11.41
N GLU A 199 -4.90 -14.63 12.58
CA GLU A 199 -5.44 -15.88 13.12
C GLU A 199 -6.98 -15.84 13.24
N ALA A 200 -7.54 -14.77 13.79
CA ALA A 200 -8.97 -14.61 13.93
C ALA A 200 -9.69 -14.48 12.58
N MET A 201 -9.10 -13.78 11.61
CA MET A 201 -9.63 -13.67 10.24
C MET A 201 -9.66 -15.02 9.54
N CYS A 202 -8.58 -15.79 9.59
CA CYS A 202 -8.51 -17.14 9.02
C CYS A 202 -9.46 -18.11 9.72
N ALA A 203 -9.58 -18.05 11.06
CA ALA A 203 -10.54 -18.85 11.82
C ALA A 203 -11.99 -18.53 11.40
N ALA A 204 -12.29 -17.26 11.16
CA ALA A 204 -13.62 -16.83 10.69
C ALA A 204 -13.92 -17.33 9.26
N MET A 205 -12.93 -17.36 8.38
CA MET A 205 -13.07 -17.92 7.03
C MET A 205 -13.36 -19.42 7.06
N ARG A 206 -12.83 -20.15 8.03
CA ARG A 206 -13.07 -21.59 8.20
C ARG A 206 -14.30 -21.92 9.07
N GLY A 207 -14.95 -20.92 9.67
CA GLY A 207 -16.07 -21.12 10.58
C GLY A 207 -15.67 -21.83 11.87
N GLU A 208 -14.50 -21.51 12.41
CA GLU A 208 -13.98 -22.09 13.65
C GLU A 208 -14.54 -21.41 14.89
N LYS A 209 -14.40 -22.08 16.04
CA LYS A 209 -14.74 -21.50 17.33
C LYS A 209 -13.79 -20.36 17.69
N ALA A 210 -14.34 -19.34 18.32
CA ALA A 210 -13.54 -18.22 18.82
C ALA A 210 -12.55 -18.70 19.89
N ASP A 211 -11.26 -18.32 19.75
CA ASP A 211 -10.30 -18.47 20.85
C ASP A 211 -10.49 -17.27 21.81
N GLU A 212 -11.03 -17.53 22.99
CA GLU A 212 -11.29 -16.51 24.02
C GLU A 212 -10.02 -15.77 24.47
N ARG A 213 -8.84 -16.35 24.24
CA ARG A 213 -7.53 -15.73 24.54
C ARG A 213 -7.10 -14.73 23.47
N ASN A 214 -7.77 -14.72 22.32
CA ASN A 214 -7.46 -13.78 21.26
C ASN A 214 -8.21 -12.45 21.48
N GLY A 215 -7.58 -11.52 22.21
CA GLY A 215 -8.14 -10.23 22.55
C GLY A 215 -8.37 -9.28 21.34
N THR A 216 -8.09 -9.70 20.10
CA THR A 216 -8.37 -8.89 18.90
C THR A 216 -9.74 -9.18 18.28
N ILE A 217 -10.43 -10.26 18.68
CA ILE A 217 -11.75 -10.63 18.17
C ILE A 217 -12.79 -9.52 18.36
N PRO A 218 -12.93 -8.90 19.55
CA PRO A 218 -13.88 -7.80 19.73
C PRO A 218 -13.63 -6.60 18.81
N GLU A 219 -12.36 -6.28 18.56
CA GLU A 219 -11.97 -5.18 17.67
C GLU A 219 -12.37 -5.51 16.22
N LEU A 220 -12.15 -6.74 15.76
CA LEU A 220 -12.52 -7.19 14.41
C LEU A 220 -14.04 -7.26 14.21
N ILE A 221 -14.80 -7.60 15.27
CA ILE A 221 -16.27 -7.54 15.24
C ILE A 221 -16.74 -6.09 15.15
N ALA A 222 -16.19 -5.19 15.96
CA ALA A 222 -16.52 -3.77 15.93
C ALA A 222 -16.14 -3.11 14.58
N GLY A 223 -15.02 -3.52 13.98
CA GLY A 223 -14.59 -3.10 12.65
C GLY A 223 -15.38 -3.74 11.48
N GLY A 224 -16.33 -4.62 11.77
CA GLY A 224 -17.18 -5.24 10.76
C GLY A 224 -16.54 -6.37 9.96
N PHE A 225 -15.33 -6.82 10.30
CA PHE A 225 -14.62 -7.86 9.54
C PHE A 225 -15.16 -9.27 9.78
N ILE A 226 -15.56 -9.54 11.02
CA ILE A 226 -16.06 -10.85 11.41
C ILE A 226 -17.32 -10.71 12.28
N ARG A 227 -18.05 -11.79 12.43
CA ARG A 227 -19.13 -11.94 13.43
C ARG A 227 -18.90 -13.21 14.23
N CYS A 228 -19.41 -13.23 15.46
CA CYS A 228 -19.42 -14.40 16.29
C CYS A 228 -20.89 -14.78 16.60
N THR A 229 -21.28 -16.00 16.27
CA THR A 229 -22.63 -16.54 16.54
C THR A 229 -22.46 -17.89 17.20
N ASP A 230 -23.01 -18.07 18.38
CA ASP A 230 -22.91 -19.32 19.18
C ASP A 230 -21.45 -19.77 19.38
N GLY A 231 -20.54 -18.82 19.58
CA GLY A 231 -19.11 -19.06 19.75
C GLY A 231 -18.36 -19.42 18.46
N VAL A 232 -19.01 -19.38 17.30
CA VAL A 232 -18.41 -19.65 15.99
C VAL A 232 -18.15 -18.33 15.25
N LEU A 233 -16.93 -18.16 14.77
CA LEU A 233 -16.54 -17.02 13.96
C LEU A 233 -16.97 -17.21 12.51
N LYS A 234 -17.42 -16.12 11.88
CA LYS A 234 -17.75 -16.06 10.45
C LYS A 234 -17.22 -14.79 9.84
N ALA A 235 -16.64 -14.88 8.66
CA ALA A 235 -16.20 -13.73 7.87
C ALA A 235 -17.41 -12.87 7.45
N ARG A 236 -17.21 -11.56 7.35
CA ARG A 236 -18.17 -10.61 6.77
C ARG A 236 -17.66 -10.01 5.46
N PHE A 237 -16.64 -10.60 4.89
CA PHE A 237 -16.07 -10.29 3.59
C PHE A 237 -16.18 -11.51 2.67
N PRO A 238 -16.03 -11.35 1.36
CA PRO A 238 -16.09 -12.47 0.40
C PRO A 238 -15.02 -13.52 0.67
N VAL A 239 -15.41 -14.79 0.69
CA VAL A 239 -14.50 -15.93 0.87
C VAL A 239 -14.76 -16.94 -0.23
N PHE A 240 -13.70 -17.31 -0.93
CA PHE A 240 -13.67 -18.26 -2.05
C PHE A 240 -13.00 -19.56 -1.62
N ASP A 241 -13.34 -20.66 -2.28
CA ASP A 241 -12.44 -21.78 -2.46
C ASP A 241 -11.46 -21.50 -3.63
N GLU A 242 -10.39 -22.29 -3.73
CA GLU A 242 -9.35 -22.09 -4.76
C GLU A 242 -9.92 -22.19 -6.19
N SER A 243 -10.84 -23.10 -6.43
CA SER A 243 -11.43 -23.32 -7.75
C SER A 243 -12.29 -22.13 -8.18
N THR A 244 -13.11 -21.63 -7.27
CA THR A 244 -13.96 -20.46 -7.50
C THR A 244 -13.11 -19.19 -7.64
N PHE A 245 -12.06 -19.02 -6.83
CA PHE A 245 -11.15 -17.90 -6.98
C PHE A 245 -10.41 -17.93 -8.32
N SER A 246 -9.97 -19.10 -8.78
CA SER A 246 -9.39 -19.28 -10.12
C SER A 246 -10.38 -18.89 -11.23
N ALA A 247 -11.65 -19.26 -11.10
CA ALA A 247 -12.68 -18.86 -12.05
C ALA A 247 -12.91 -17.32 -12.04
N VAL A 248 -12.90 -16.69 -10.87
CA VAL A 248 -13.01 -15.22 -10.75
C VAL A 248 -11.81 -14.53 -11.40
N THR A 249 -10.59 -14.96 -11.12
CA THR A 249 -9.38 -14.37 -11.71
C THR A 249 -9.35 -14.55 -13.24
N ALA A 250 -9.86 -15.67 -13.75
CA ALA A 250 -10.01 -15.88 -15.18
C ALA A 250 -11.00 -14.91 -15.82
N LEU A 251 -12.13 -14.62 -15.15
CA LEU A 251 -13.07 -13.57 -15.60
C LEU A 251 -12.44 -12.19 -15.64
N LEU A 252 -11.55 -11.89 -14.66
CA LEU A 252 -10.91 -10.59 -14.51
C LEU A 252 -9.65 -10.39 -15.37
N LYS A 253 -9.26 -11.37 -16.18
CA LYS A 253 -7.97 -11.34 -16.91
C LYS A 253 -7.77 -10.04 -17.70
N GLY A 254 -8.73 -9.63 -18.51
CA GLY A 254 -8.61 -8.39 -19.30
C GLY A 254 -8.51 -7.12 -18.46
N MET A 255 -9.26 -7.04 -17.35
CA MET A 255 -9.16 -5.94 -16.40
C MET A 255 -7.79 -5.92 -15.69
N THR A 256 -7.30 -7.09 -15.30
CA THR A 256 -5.98 -7.26 -14.66
C THR A 256 -4.84 -6.78 -15.57
N GLU A 257 -4.90 -7.13 -16.86
CA GLU A 257 -3.94 -6.69 -17.87
C GLU A 257 -3.99 -5.16 -18.06
N LYS A 258 -5.19 -4.55 -18.11
CA LYS A 258 -5.36 -3.08 -18.16
C LYS A 258 -4.77 -2.40 -16.92
N ALA A 259 -5.06 -2.91 -15.74
CA ALA A 259 -4.53 -2.36 -14.48
C ALA A 259 -3.00 -2.48 -14.40
N SER A 260 -2.44 -3.62 -14.79
CA SER A 260 -1.00 -3.85 -14.85
C SER A 260 -0.31 -2.89 -15.82
N ALA A 261 -0.85 -2.73 -17.03
CA ALA A 261 -0.29 -1.82 -18.03
C ALA A 261 -0.26 -0.37 -17.51
N LEU A 262 -1.35 0.09 -16.89
CA LEU A 262 -1.37 1.41 -16.25
C LEU A 262 -0.31 1.54 -15.16
N MET A 263 -0.18 0.56 -14.27
CA MET A 263 0.80 0.60 -13.18
C MET A 263 2.23 0.67 -13.69
N ILE A 264 2.54 -0.01 -14.78
CA ILE A 264 3.85 0.07 -15.44
C ILE A 264 4.05 1.48 -16.01
N GLU A 265 3.11 1.96 -16.83
CA GLU A 265 3.19 3.27 -17.46
C GLU A 265 3.35 4.40 -16.44
N ILE A 266 2.54 4.37 -15.38
CA ILE A 266 2.58 5.36 -14.30
C ILE A 266 3.91 5.31 -13.54
N SER A 267 4.44 4.12 -13.25
CA SER A 267 5.74 4.00 -12.58
C SER A 267 6.89 4.49 -13.47
N ASP A 268 6.84 4.25 -14.79
CA ASP A 268 7.83 4.74 -15.74
C ASP A 268 7.79 6.27 -15.90
N MET A 269 6.58 6.85 -15.92
CA MET A 269 6.41 8.31 -15.90
C MET A 269 6.95 8.90 -14.59
N GLY A 270 6.64 8.26 -13.46
CA GLY A 270 7.12 8.64 -12.14
C GLY A 270 8.63 8.58 -12.03
N GLU A 271 9.29 7.52 -12.54
CA GLU A 271 10.74 7.42 -12.57
C GLU A 271 11.38 8.58 -13.37
N LYS A 272 10.88 8.81 -14.59
CA LYS A 272 11.42 9.89 -15.45
C LYS A 272 11.31 11.25 -14.77
N LEU A 273 10.14 11.54 -14.20
CA LEU A 273 9.93 12.79 -13.49
C LEU A 273 10.79 12.88 -12.22
N LEU A 274 10.85 11.82 -11.42
CA LEU A 274 11.60 11.79 -10.17
C LEU A 274 13.08 12.11 -10.38
N ARG A 275 13.67 11.65 -11.49
CA ARG A 275 15.06 11.96 -11.86
C ARG A 275 15.34 13.44 -12.11
N GLU A 276 14.30 14.25 -12.37
CA GLU A 276 14.41 15.72 -12.51
C GLU A 276 14.42 16.42 -11.15
N TYR A 277 13.85 15.79 -10.11
CA TYR A 277 13.64 16.37 -8.78
C TYR A 277 14.65 15.90 -7.71
N VAL A 278 15.46 14.89 -8.01
CA VAL A 278 16.40 14.35 -7.03
C VAL A 278 17.86 14.64 -7.40
N PRO A 279 18.75 14.75 -6.39
CA PRO A 279 20.17 14.89 -6.64
C PRO A 279 20.76 13.68 -7.40
N ASP A 280 21.79 13.88 -8.20
CA ASP A 280 22.47 12.82 -8.97
C ASP A 280 22.88 11.62 -8.11
N SER A 281 23.18 11.89 -6.84
CA SER A 281 23.66 10.90 -5.88
C SER A 281 22.68 9.79 -5.53
N VAL A 282 21.39 9.96 -5.80
CA VAL A 282 20.33 8.99 -5.46
C VAL A 282 19.50 8.59 -6.70
N LYS A 283 19.90 9.05 -7.89
CA LYS A 283 19.19 8.74 -9.14
C LYS A 283 19.11 7.25 -9.46
N ASP A 284 20.08 6.47 -9.01
CA ASP A 284 20.09 5.01 -9.15
C ASP A 284 18.93 4.32 -8.40
N GLN A 285 18.36 4.99 -7.39
CA GLN A 285 17.24 4.47 -6.60
C GLN A 285 15.87 4.80 -7.21
N CYS A 286 15.80 5.73 -8.17
CA CYS A 286 14.53 6.26 -8.69
C CYS A 286 13.61 5.19 -9.28
N SER A 287 14.15 4.19 -9.98
CA SER A 287 13.35 3.15 -10.62
C SER A 287 12.55 2.34 -9.59
N ASP A 288 13.23 1.84 -8.57
CA ASP A 288 12.58 1.02 -7.54
C ASP A 288 11.60 1.84 -6.69
N ILE A 289 11.99 3.08 -6.34
CA ILE A 289 11.13 3.97 -5.56
C ILE A 289 9.88 4.35 -6.35
N ALA A 290 10.00 4.67 -7.63
CA ALA A 290 8.86 4.97 -8.49
C ALA A 290 7.92 3.76 -8.62
N LYS A 291 8.45 2.55 -8.81
CA LYS A 291 7.67 1.32 -8.90
C LYS A 291 6.88 1.06 -7.60
N ILE A 292 7.57 1.09 -6.46
CA ILE A 292 6.92 0.80 -5.17
C ILE A 292 5.87 1.85 -4.81
N HIS A 293 6.23 3.13 -4.98
CA HIS A 293 5.39 4.25 -4.62
C HIS A 293 4.16 4.36 -5.53
N HIS A 294 4.37 4.43 -6.85
CA HIS A 294 3.29 4.72 -7.77
C HIS A 294 2.39 3.52 -8.07
N ARG A 295 2.92 2.29 -8.14
CA ARG A 295 2.07 1.11 -8.37
C ARG A 295 1.10 0.88 -7.22
N LEU A 296 1.54 1.03 -5.97
CA LEU A 296 0.67 0.93 -4.80
C LEU A 296 -0.38 2.05 -4.79
N ASN A 297 0.06 3.28 -5.08
CA ASN A 297 -0.85 4.42 -5.06
C ASN A 297 -1.85 4.42 -6.23
N THR A 298 -1.51 3.81 -7.37
CA THR A 298 -2.44 3.63 -8.49
C THR A 298 -3.74 2.97 -8.04
N MET A 299 -3.68 1.98 -7.14
CA MET A 299 -4.89 1.35 -6.60
C MET A 299 -5.78 2.36 -5.86
N ALA A 300 -5.18 3.20 -5.01
CA ALA A 300 -5.92 4.19 -4.24
C ALA A 300 -6.51 5.28 -5.15
N PHE A 301 -5.74 5.80 -6.10
CA PHE A 301 -6.19 6.83 -7.03
C PHE A 301 -7.37 6.38 -7.89
N LEU A 302 -7.34 5.15 -8.41
CA LEU A 302 -8.43 4.60 -9.20
C LEU A 302 -9.71 4.48 -8.38
N MET A 303 -9.63 3.92 -7.18
CA MET A 303 -10.80 3.74 -6.32
C MET A 303 -11.34 5.09 -5.82
N GLU A 304 -10.48 6.04 -5.45
CA GLU A 304 -10.88 7.38 -5.04
C GLU A 304 -11.58 8.15 -6.17
N SER A 305 -11.08 8.02 -7.40
CA SER A 305 -11.73 8.61 -8.58
C SER A 305 -13.16 8.10 -8.74
N LEU A 306 -13.37 6.78 -8.63
CA LEU A 306 -14.70 6.18 -8.73
C LEU A 306 -15.65 6.59 -7.60
N VAL A 307 -15.13 6.75 -6.38
CA VAL A 307 -15.92 7.25 -5.24
C VAL A 307 -16.26 8.72 -5.44
N SER A 308 -15.29 9.54 -5.87
CA SER A 308 -15.49 10.98 -6.10
C SER A 308 -16.51 11.24 -7.21
N ASP A 309 -16.55 10.39 -8.24
CA ASP A 309 -17.52 10.48 -9.34
C ASP A 309 -18.89 9.85 -8.99
N GLY A 310 -19.05 9.32 -7.78
CA GLY A 310 -20.29 8.69 -7.33
C GLY A 310 -20.60 7.33 -7.95
N LYS A 311 -19.65 6.73 -8.66
CA LYS A 311 -19.76 5.40 -9.26
C LYS A 311 -19.69 4.28 -8.21
N LEU A 312 -18.85 4.48 -7.19
CA LEU A 312 -18.78 3.64 -6.00
C LEU A 312 -19.23 4.41 -4.78
N THR A 313 -19.87 3.74 -3.85
CA THR A 313 -20.27 4.31 -2.57
C THR A 313 -19.56 3.62 -1.42
N VAL A 314 -19.18 4.40 -0.39
CA VAL A 314 -18.66 3.89 0.87
C VAL A 314 -19.79 3.82 1.87
N PRO A 315 -20.16 2.64 2.39
CA PRO A 315 -21.21 2.51 3.40
C PRO A 315 -20.89 3.28 4.68
N HIS A 316 -21.91 3.81 5.35
CA HIS A 316 -21.75 4.47 6.65
C HIS A 316 -21.41 3.48 7.78
N GLU A 317 -21.85 2.22 7.66
CA GLU A 317 -21.53 1.17 8.61
C GLU A 317 -20.19 0.52 8.26
N PRO A 318 -19.43 0.05 9.27
CA PRO A 318 -18.20 -0.69 9.05
C PRO A 318 -18.40 -1.89 8.12
N THR A 319 -17.86 -1.81 6.92
CA THR A 319 -17.96 -2.84 5.88
C THR A 319 -16.59 -3.07 5.28
N PRO A 320 -16.08 -4.32 5.25
CA PRO A 320 -14.73 -4.62 4.78
C PRO A 320 -14.66 -4.66 3.24
N LEU A 321 -14.83 -3.51 2.58
CA LEU A 321 -14.91 -3.41 1.11
C LEU A 321 -13.61 -3.79 0.39
N GLY A 322 -12.46 -3.56 1.01
CA GLY A 322 -11.16 -3.87 0.43
C GLY A 322 -10.60 -5.25 0.84
N VAL A 323 -11.44 -6.17 1.33
CA VAL A 323 -10.99 -7.45 1.89
C VAL A 323 -11.67 -8.61 1.19
N TYR A 324 -10.90 -9.63 0.87
CA TYR A 324 -11.39 -10.94 0.44
C TYR A 324 -10.44 -12.05 0.90
N GLY A 325 -10.93 -13.27 0.98
CA GLY A 325 -10.13 -14.41 1.40
C GLY A 325 -10.31 -15.62 0.50
N VAL A 326 -9.32 -16.52 0.54
CA VAL A 326 -9.35 -17.81 -0.15
C VAL A 326 -9.01 -18.90 0.84
N LYS A 327 -9.78 -19.96 0.83
CA LYS A 327 -9.56 -21.18 1.62
C LYS A 327 -9.39 -22.38 0.70
N ALA A 328 -8.43 -23.27 1.06
CA ALA A 328 -8.25 -24.54 0.39
C ALA A 328 -9.33 -25.55 0.80
#